data_74f685d1c02655948132c53cb61e36ab
#
_entry.id   74f685d1c02655948132c53cb61e36ab
#
_cell.length_a   1.000
_cell.length_b   1.000
_cell.length_c   1.000
_cell.angle_alpha   90.00
_cell.angle_beta   90.00
_cell.angle_gamma   90.00
#
_symmetry.space_group_name_H-M   'P 1'
#
loop_
_entity.id
_entity.type
_entity.pdbx_description
1 polymer ?
#
loop_
_entity_poly.entity_id
_entity_poly.type
_entity_poly.pdbx_seq_one_letter_code
_entity_poly.pdbx_strand_id
1 'polypeptide(L)'
;MQDSNVSWQSPQPAANDQVQQAAQTMQRLLYEVKRVVVGQDVFLQRVLIALLAQGHLLIEGVPGLAKTLTVNTLARAMQGSFRRIQFTPDLLPSDVVGTRVFNQKTAEFSVQLGPVFANLLLADEINRAPAKVQSALLEVMQERQVTLAGETHRVPDPFLVMATQNPIETEGTYPLPEADRKSTRLNSSHVSESRMPSSA
;
A
#
# COMPACT_ATOMS: atom_id res chain seq x y z
N MET A 1 -22.42 -20.41 38.84
CA MET A 1 -21.20 -19.59 38.64
C MET A 1 -20.12 -20.57 38.24
N GLN A 2 -19.83 -20.69 36.95
CA GLN A 2 -18.74 -21.50 36.43
C GLN A 2 -17.65 -20.51 35.94
N ASP A 3 -16.56 -20.49 36.69
CA ASP A 3 -15.34 -19.73 36.31
C ASP A 3 -14.72 -20.40 35.12
N SER A 4 -14.80 -19.75 33.96
CA SER A 4 -14.05 -20.11 32.75
C SER A 4 -12.59 -19.71 32.92
N ASN A 5 -11.79 -20.63 33.42
CA ASN A 5 -10.30 -20.50 33.44
C ASN A 5 -9.76 -20.49 32.01
N VAL A 6 -9.53 -19.32 31.47
CA VAL A 6 -8.76 -19.14 30.22
C VAL A 6 -7.30 -19.41 30.56
N SER A 7 -6.84 -20.64 30.35
CA SER A 7 -5.42 -20.99 30.48
C SER A 7 -4.65 -20.37 29.29
N TRP A 8 -3.85 -19.36 29.57
CA TRP A 8 -2.84 -18.87 28.64
C TRP A 8 -1.77 -19.93 28.47
N GLN A 9 -1.82 -20.66 27.36
CA GLN A 9 -0.73 -21.56 26.99
C GLN A 9 0.44 -20.73 26.46
N SER A 10 1.62 -20.91 27.02
CA SER A 10 2.86 -20.34 26.52
C SER A 10 3.08 -20.76 25.07
N PRO A 11 3.56 -19.88 24.16
CA PRO A 11 3.82 -20.22 22.78
C PRO A 11 4.69 -21.46 22.67
N GLN A 12 4.32 -22.39 21.80
CA GLN A 12 5.09 -23.62 21.59
C GLN A 12 6.48 -23.31 21.00
N PRO A 13 7.54 -24.08 21.34
CA PRO A 13 8.93 -23.84 20.86
C PRO A 13 9.05 -23.65 19.35
N ALA A 14 8.32 -24.43 18.55
CA ALA A 14 8.31 -24.31 17.09
C ALA A 14 7.74 -22.96 16.59
N ALA A 15 6.82 -22.35 17.32
CA ALA A 15 6.31 -21.01 16.98
C ALA A 15 7.38 -19.93 17.25
N ASN A 16 8.19 -20.08 18.28
CA ASN A 16 9.30 -19.16 18.58
C ASN A 16 10.37 -19.18 17.48
N ASP A 17 10.72 -20.34 16.94
CA ASP A 17 11.70 -20.47 15.86
C ASP A 17 11.21 -19.77 14.57
N GLN A 18 9.94 -19.93 14.22
CA GLN A 18 9.34 -19.26 13.06
C GLN A 18 9.33 -17.73 13.23
N VAL A 19 8.99 -17.25 14.42
CA VAL A 19 9.01 -15.81 14.73
C VAL A 19 10.44 -15.27 14.66
N GLN A 20 11.43 -15.99 15.15
CA GLN A 20 12.83 -15.58 15.06
C GLN A 20 13.32 -15.53 13.61
N GLN A 21 12.98 -16.51 12.78
CA GLN A 21 13.32 -16.51 11.36
C GLN A 21 12.67 -15.36 10.60
N ALA A 22 11.39 -15.09 10.88
CA ALA A 22 10.68 -13.95 10.31
C ALA A 22 11.32 -12.61 10.73
N ALA A 23 11.68 -12.47 12.02
CA ALA A 23 12.35 -11.29 12.53
C ALA A 23 13.72 -11.07 11.85
N GLN A 24 14.51 -12.11 11.69
CA GLN A 24 15.81 -12.04 10.98
C GLN A 24 15.62 -11.64 9.51
N THR A 25 14.61 -12.18 8.85
CA THR A 25 14.29 -11.83 7.46
C THR A 25 13.91 -10.36 7.34
N MET A 26 13.06 -9.86 8.24
CA MET A 26 12.69 -8.44 8.29
C MET A 26 13.88 -7.53 8.60
N GLN A 27 14.78 -7.93 9.48
CA GLN A 27 16.01 -7.18 9.79
C GLN A 27 16.93 -7.09 8.58
N ARG A 28 17.10 -8.18 7.83
CA ARG A 28 17.89 -8.19 6.58
C ARG A 28 17.26 -7.28 5.54
N LEU A 29 15.94 -7.38 5.35
CA LEU A 29 15.20 -6.52 4.42
C LEU A 29 15.37 -5.04 4.79
N LEU A 30 15.19 -4.71 6.08
CA LEU A 30 15.39 -3.36 6.60
C LEU A 30 16.82 -2.85 6.34
N TYR A 31 17.81 -3.68 6.58
CA TYR A 31 19.21 -3.36 6.34
C TYR A 31 19.47 -3.03 4.87
N GLU A 32 18.99 -3.86 3.93
CA GLU A 32 19.18 -3.64 2.49
C GLU A 32 18.49 -2.35 2.02
N VAL A 33 17.29 -2.07 2.51
CA VAL A 33 16.58 -0.83 2.16
C VAL A 33 17.30 0.40 2.71
N LYS A 34 17.82 0.34 3.94
CA LYS A 34 18.54 1.44 4.59
C LYS A 34 19.87 1.78 3.93
N ARG A 35 20.46 0.90 3.15
CA ARG A 35 21.65 1.19 2.34
C ARG A 35 21.38 2.25 1.26
N VAL A 36 20.12 2.37 0.83
CA VAL A 36 19.70 3.29 -0.24
C VAL A 36 18.89 4.46 0.32
N VAL A 37 18.05 4.17 1.34
CA VAL A 37 17.09 5.13 1.90
C VAL A 37 17.59 5.60 3.27
N VAL A 38 17.88 6.88 3.38
CA VAL A 38 18.39 7.52 4.61
C VAL A 38 17.31 8.40 5.21
N GLY A 39 17.14 8.37 6.54
CA GLY A 39 16.27 9.29 7.27
C GLY A 39 14.77 9.00 7.22
N GLN A 40 14.34 7.84 6.72
CA GLN A 40 12.93 7.43 6.61
C GLN A 40 12.56 6.26 7.54
N ASP A 41 13.21 6.15 8.69
CA ASP A 41 13.08 4.99 9.58
C ASP A 41 11.64 4.71 10.02
N VAL A 42 10.93 5.74 10.46
CA VAL A 42 9.54 5.62 10.92
C VAL A 42 8.61 5.19 9.79
N PHE A 43 8.80 5.79 8.62
CA PHE A 43 8.00 5.44 7.44
C PHE A 43 8.25 3.97 7.03
N LEU A 44 9.50 3.58 6.94
CA LEU A 44 9.89 2.21 6.58
C LEU A 44 9.36 1.18 7.58
N GLN A 45 9.44 1.45 8.88
CA GLN A 45 8.86 0.59 9.91
C GLN A 45 7.34 0.41 9.72
N ARG A 46 6.61 1.49 9.44
CA ARG A 46 5.16 1.42 9.19
C ARG A 46 4.83 0.61 7.94
N VAL A 47 5.62 0.77 6.87
CA VAL A 47 5.47 -0.04 5.64
C VAL A 47 5.66 -1.53 5.94
N LEU A 48 6.69 -1.88 6.71
CA LEU A 48 6.94 -3.29 7.09
C LEU A 48 5.83 -3.84 7.98
N ILE A 49 5.32 -3.05 8.93
CA ILE A 49 4.17 -3.46 9.77
C ILE A 49 2.95 -3.72 8.90
N ALA A 50 2.62 -2.82 7.96
CA ALA A 50 1.48 -2.99 7.06
C ALA A 50 1.65 -4.24 6.17
N LEU A 51 2.86 -4.50 5.69
CA LEU A 51 3.18 -5.68 4.90
C LEU A 51 2.96 -6.97 5.69
N LEU A 52 3.46 -7.04 6.93
CA LEU A 52 3.29 -8.19 7.82
C LEU A 52 1.83 -8.40 8.23
N ALA A 53 1.10 -7.31 8.45
CA ALA A 53 -0.32 -7.34 8.76
C ALA A 53 -1.21 -7.60 7.53
N GLN A 54 -0.62 -7.76 6.34
CA GLN A 54 -1.34 -7.86 5.07
C GLN A 54 -2.35 -6.71 4.84
N GLY A 55 -2.04 -5.54 5.41
CA GLY A 55 -2.85 -4.34 5.32
C GLY A 55 -2.37 -3.38 4.24
N HIS A 56 -2.92 -2.17 4.26
CA HIS A 56 -2.58 -1.07 3.35
C HIS A 56 -2.26 0.19 4.15
N LEU A 57 -1.64 1.20 3.52
CA LEU A 57 -1.24 2.44 4.17
C LEU A 57 -1.90 3.64 3.51
N LEU A 58 -2.45 4.53 4.32
CA LEU A 58 -2.78 5.89 3.91
C LEU A 58 -1.75 6.85 4.51
N ILE A 59 -1.13 7.65 3.66
CA ILE A 59 -0.07 8.58 4.00
C ILE A 59 -0.60 10.00 3.77
N GLU A 60 -0.86 10.71 4.85
CA GLU A 60 -1.26 12.11 4.80
C GLU A 60 -0.01 12.99 4.87
N GLY A 61 0.13 13.94 3.95
CA GLY A 61 1.24 14.89 3.91
C GLY A 61 1.72 15.22 2.51
N VAL A 62 2.64 16.19 2.46
CA VAL A 62 3.20 16.70 1.19
C VAL A 62 3.86 15.56 0.39
N PRO A 63 3.58 15.44 -0.91
CA PRO A 63 4.25 14.48 -1.77
C PRO A 63 5.77 14.70 -1.75
N GLY A 64 6.54 13.61 -1.67
CA GLY A 64 8.00 13.71 -1.64
C GLY A 64 8.67 12.53 -2.32
N LEU A 65 9.77 12.79 -3.02
CA LEU A 65 10.58 11.80 -3.74
C LEU A 65 11.05 10.62 -2.87
N ALA A 66 11.24 10.86 -1.57
CA ALA A 66 11.69 9.84 -0.64
C ALA A 66 10.70 8.67 -0.50
N LYS A 67 9.39 8.92 -0.60
CA LYS A 67 8.36 7.87 -0.51
C LYS A 67 8.48 6.89 -1.68
N THR A 68 8.53 7.40 -2.90
CA THR A 68 8.67 6.58 -4.13
C THR A 68 9.96 5.78 -4.13
N LEU A 69 11.07 6.42 -3.72
CA LEU A 69 12.36 5.73 -3.61
C LEU A 69 12.30 4.59 -2.60
N THR A 70 11.74 4.84 -1.42
CA THR A 70 11.62 3.83 -0.35
C THR A 70 10.82 2.62 -0.82
N VAL A 71 9.66 2.86 -1.44
CA VAL A 71 8.78 1.78 -1.91
C VAL A 71 9.40 0.98 -3.04
N ASN A 72 10.02 1.65 -4.00
CA ASN A 72 10.70 0.98 -5.12
C ASN A 72 11.89 0.15 -4.61
N THR A 73 12.68 0.70 -3.67
CA THR A 73 13.80 -0.03 -3.06
C THR A 73 13.31 -1.25 -2.29
N LEU A 74 12.23 -1.11 -1.53
CA LEU A 74 11.61 -2.22 -0.81
C LEU A 74 11.13 -3.32 -1.77
N ALA A 75 10.43 -2.95 -2.86
CA ALA A 75 9.98 -3.91 -3.86
C ALA A 75 11.15 -4.68 -4.47
N ARG A 76 12.24 -4.00 -4.82
CA ARG A 76 13.46 -4.64 -5.33
C ARG A 76 14.09 -5.58 -4.32
N ALA A 77 14.21 -5.17 -3.06
CA ALA A 77 14.78 -6.00 -1.99
C ALA A 77 13.93 -7.26 -1.73
N MET A 78 12.62 -7.19 -1.95
CA MET A 78 11.69 -8.32 -1.87
C MET A 78 11.60 -9.14 -3.17
N GLN A 79 12.29 -8.74 -4.24
CA GLN A 79 12.15 -9.30 -5.60
C GLN A 79 10.71 -9.22 -6.12
N GLY A 80 9.92 -8.25 -5.64
CA GLY A 80 8.56 -7.98 -6.03
C GLY A 80 8.45 -6.90 -7.11
N SER A 81 7.28 -6.81 -7.71
CA SER A 81 6.94 -5.77 -8.68
C SER A 81 6.47 -4.49 -7.98
N PHE A 82 6.84 -3.34 -8.55
CA PHE A 82 6.40 -2.02 -8.11
C PHE A 82 5.69 -1.30 -9.26
N ARG A 83 4.56 -0.66 -8.93
CA ARG A 83 3.85 0.26 -9.83
C ARG A 83 3.49 1.54 -9.08
N ARG A 84 3.41 2.63 -9.82
CA ARG A 84 2.97 3.93 -9.34
C ARG A 84 1.84 4.43 -10.22
N ILE A 85 0.78 4.94 -9.60
CA ILE A 85 -0.32 5.62 -10.26
C ILE A 85 -0.41 7.03 -9.66
N GLN A 86 -0.42 8.05 -10.52
CA GLN A 86 -0.82 9.40 -10.15
C GLN A 86 -2.32 9.53 -10.38
N PHE A 87 -3.08 9.78 -9.34
CA PHE A 87 -4.52 9.95 -9.43
C PHE A 87 -4.87 11.35 -9.89
N THR A 88 -5.77 11.43 -10.89
CA THR A 88 -6.23 12.67 -11.52
C THR A 88 -7.74 12.62 -11.72
N PRO A 89 -8.42 13.78 -11.88
CA PRO A 89 -9.88 13.83 -12.05
C PRO A 89 -10.42 13.12 -13.30
N ASP A 90 -9.58 12.92 -14.32
CA ASP A 90 -9.93 12.27 -15.59
C ASP A 90 -9.66 10.76 -15.60
N LEU A 91 -9.09 10.20 -14.53
CA LEU A 91 -8.79 8.78 -14.44
C LEU A 91 -10.08 7.93 -14.48
N LEU A 92 -10.01 6.80 -15.18
CA LEU A 92 -11.09 5.81 -15.24
C LEU A 92 -10.75 4.57 -14.40
N PRO A 93 -11.73 3.82 -13.89
CA PRO A 93 -11.48 2.56 -13.20
C PRO A 93 -10.65 1.57 -14.03
N SER A 94 -10.85 1.52 -15.36
CA SER A 94 -10.07 0.69 -16.29
C SER A 94 -8.57 1.01 -16.32
N ASP A 95 -8.20 2.26 -16.04
CA ASP A 95 -6.78 2.67 -15.98
C ASP A 95 -6.08 2.08 -14.75
N VAL A 96 -6.85 1.77 -13.72
CA VAL A 96 -6.36 1.19 -12.47
C VAL A 96 -6.36 -0.33 -12.50
N VAL A 97 -7.50 -0.93 -12.88
CA VAL A 97 -7.69 -2.39 -12.83
C VAL A 97 -7.36 -3.10 -14.13
N GLY A 98 -7.36 -2.38 -15.24
CA GLY A 98 -7.15 -2.96 -16.57
C GLY A 98 -8.43 -3.08 -17.37
N THR A 99 -8.30 -3.54 -18.60
CA THR A 99 -9.41 -3.61 -19.55
C THR A 99 -9.20 -4.71 -20.58
N ARG A 100 -10.27 -5.04 -21.31
CA ARG A 100 -10.20 -5.91 -22.46
C ARG A 100 -9.95 -5.06 -23.72
N VAL A 101 -8.93 -5.42 -24.49
CA VAL A 101 -8.50 -4.70 -25.69
C VAL A 101 -8.70 -5.59 -26.91
N PHE A 102 -9.25 -5.04 -27.97
CA PHE A 102 -9.35 -5.74 -29.27
C PHE A 102 -8.10 -5.47 -30.10
N ASN A 103 -7.41 -6.52 -30.49
CA ASN A 103 -6.26 -6.44 -31.39
C ASN A 103 -6.75 -6.56 -32.85
N GLN A 104 -6.74 -5.47 -33.58
CA GLN A 104 -7.19 -5.43 -34.98
C GLN A 104 -6.35 -6.31 -35.91
N LYS A 105 -5.08 -6.57 -35.60
CA LYS A 105 -4.19 -7.39 -36.46
C LYS A 105 -4.47 -8.89 -36.35
N THR A 106 -4.80 -9.35 -35.13
CA THR A 106 -5.09 -10.77 -34.88
C THR A 106 -6.59 -11.05 -34.84
N ALA A 107 -7.45 -10.03 -34.89
CA ALA A 107 -8.90 -10.10 -34.69
C ALA A 107 -9.30 -10.77 -33.35
N GLU A 108 -8.44 -10.67 -32.33
CA GLU A 108 -8.65 -11.30 -31.03
C GLU A 108 -8.79 -10.25 -29.92
N PHE A 109 -9.50 -10.64 -28.87
CA PHE A 109 -9.54 -9.86 -27.65
C PHE A 109 -8.48 -10.38 -26.68
N SER A 110 -7.75 -9.45 -26.04
CA SER A 110 -6.83 -9.76 -24.96
C SER A 110 -7.14 -8.92 -23.72
N VAL A 111 -6.87 -9.45 -22.53
CA VAL A 111 -6.97 -8.70 -21.28
C VAL A 111 -5.64 -8.00 -21.06
N GLN A 112 -5.70 -6.68 -20.90
CA GLN A 112 -4.57 -5.87 -20.47
C GLN A 112 -4.75 -5.56 -18.99
N LEU A 113 -3.92 -6.18 -18.14
CA LEU A 113 -3.94 -5.98 -16.71
C LEU A 113 -3.46 -4.58 -16.35
N GLY A 114 -4.16 -3.93 -15.42
CA GLY A 114 -3.84 -2.61 -14.93
C GLY A 114 -2.70 -2.60 -13.89
N PRO A 115 -2.28 -1.41 -13.44
CA PRO A 115 -1.19 -1.26 -12.48
C PRO A 115 -1.46 -1.83 -11.08
N VAL A 116 -2.70 -2.17 -10.73
CA VAL A 116 -3.02 -2.86 -9.47
C VAL A 116 -2.40 -4.27 -9.40
N PHE A 117 -2.03 -4.85 -10.54
CA PHE A 117 -1.37 -6.15 -10.58
C PHE A 117 0.14 -6.03 -10.32
N ALA A 118 0.46 -5.50 -9.14
CA ALA A 118 1.81 -5.38 -8.63
C ALA A 118 1.84 -5.74 -7.13
N ASN A 119 3.01 -6.17 -6.63
CA ASN A 119 3.18 -6.44 -5.20
C ASN A 119 3.08 -5.17 -4.35
N LEU A 120 3.72 -4.10 -4.81
CA LEU A 120 3.69 -2.80 -4.15
C LEU A 120 3.14 -1.75 -5.11
N LEU A 121 2.01 -1.16 -4.74
CA LEU A 121 1.36 -0.08 -5.50
C LEU A 121 1.45 1.23 -4.72
N LEU A 122 2.02 2.26 -5.32
CA LEU A 122 1.96 3.63 -4.82
C LEU A 122 0.85 4.38 -5.56
N ALA A 123 -0.22 4.70 -4.84
CA ALA A 123 -1.37 5.46 -5.33
C ALA A 123 -1.24 6.91 -4.87
N ASP A 124 -0.64 7.76 -5.71
CA ASP A 124 -0.39 9.16 -5.37
C ASP A 124 -1.64 10.02 -5.57
N GLU A 125 -1.94 10.85 -4.54
CA GLU A 125 -3.04 11.82 -4.53
C GLU A 125 -4.41 11.18 -4.79
N ILE A 126 -4.70 10.08 -4.09
CA ILE A 126 -5.94 9.29 -4.30
C ILE A 126 -7.22 10.14 -4.19
N ASN A 127 -7.21 11.19 -3.37
CA ASN A 127 -8.33 12.12 -3.20
C ASN A 127 -8.63 12.99 -4.43
N ARG A 128 -7.77 13.03 -5.45
CA ARG A 128 -8.04 13.72 -6.72
C ARG A 128 -8.87 12.87 -7.70
N ALA A 129 -8.92 11.57 -7.51
CA ALA A 129 -9.67 10.69 -8.39
C ALA A 129 -11.17 10.74 -8.12
N PRO A 130 -12.02 10.54 -9.16
CA PRO A 130 -13.45 10.35 -8.97
C PRO A 130 -13.78 9.20 -8.03
N ALA A 131 -14.89 9.29 -7.30
CA ALA A 131 -15.31 8.27 -6.34
C ALA A 131 -15.37 6.85 -6.92
N LYS A 132 -15.73 6.70 -8.20
CA LYS A 132 -15.75 5.39 -8.88
C LYS A 132 -14.38 4.75 -8.99
N VAL A 133 -13.34 5.56 -9.21
CA VAL A 133 -11.94 5.07 -9.31
C VAL A 133 -11.42 4.69 -7.93
N GLN A 134 -11.70 5.51 -6.93
CA GLN A 134 -11.37 5.20 -5.54
C GLN A 134 -12.05 3.90 -5.11
N SER A 135 -13.35 3.72 -5.38
CA SER A 135 -14.09 2.50 -5.05
C SER A 135 -13.53 1.27 -5.74
N ALA A 136 -13.11 1.37 -7.01
CA ALA A 136 -12.49 0.26 -7.73
C ALA A 136 -11.16 -0.17 -7.08
N LEU A 137 -10.32 0.80 -6.65
CA LEU A 137 -9.09 0.47 -5.92
C LEU A 137 -9.38 -0.18 -4.58
N LEU A 138 -10.36 0.34 -3.82
CA LEU A 138 -10.75 -0.21 -2.51
C LEU A 138 -11.29 -1.64 -2.63
N GLU A 139 -12.08 -1.92 -3.67
CA GLU A 139 -12.55 -3.28 -3.96
C GLU A 139 -11.37 -4.24 -4.17
N VAL A 140 -10.39 -3.86 -4.99
CA VAL A 140 -9.17 -4.67 -5.19
C VAL A 140 -8.39 -4.87 -3.89
N MET A 141 -8.30 -3.86 -3.05
CA MET A 141 -7.63 -3.96 -1.75
C MET A 141 -8.31 -4.96 -0.81
N GLN A 142 -9.63 -5.04 -0.85
CA GLN A 142 -10.43 -5.94 -0.03
C GLN A 142 -10.47 -7.36 -0.59
N GLU A 143 -10.80 -7.48 -1.88
CA GLU A 143 -11.06 -8.78 -2.52
C GLU A 143 -9.78 -9.49 -3.00
N ARG A 144 -8.65 -8.77 -3.12
CA ARG A 144 -7.38 -9.29 -3.65
C ARG A 144 -7.47 -9.89 -5.05
N GLN A 145 -8.50 -9.49 -5.80
CA GLN A 145 -8.76 -9.97 -7.16
C GLN A 145 -9.60 -8.95 -7.94
N VAL A 146 -9.58 -9.07 -9.26
CA VAL A 146 -10.38 -8.26 -10.19
C VAL A 146 -11.02 -9.17 -11.22
N THR A 147 -12.29 -8.96 -11.55
CA THR A 147 -12.96 -9.66 -12.64
C THR A 147 -12.98 -8.79 -13.89
N LEU A 148 -12.29 -9.22 -14.94
CA LEU A 148 -12.19 -8.53 -16.23
C LEU A 148 -12.78 -9.42 -17.32
N ALA A 149 -13.80 -8.93 -18.01
CA ALA A 149 -14.46 -9.67 -19.10
C ALA A 149 -14.94 -11.10 -18.73
N GLY A 150 -15.34 -11.32 -17.48
CA GLY A 150 -15.81 -12.61 -16.97
C GLY A 150 -14.70 -13.51 -16.41
N GLU A 151 -13.44 -13.12 -16.51
CA GLU A 151 -12.31 -13.83 -15.92
C GLU A 151 -11.80 -13.15 -14.66
N THR A 152 -11.57 -13.94 -13.61
CA THR A 152 -11.06 -13.41 -12.33
C THR A 152 -9.55 -13.55 -12.28
N HIS A 153 -8.88 -12.41 -12.08
CA HIS A 153 -7.43 -12.28 -11.95
C HIS A 153 -7.07 -11.90 -10.51
N ARG A 154 -6.24 -12.70 -9.86
CA ARG A 154 -5.75 -12.38 -8.50
C ARG A 154 -4.57 -11.42 -8.58
N VAL A 155 -4.51 -10.48 -7.63
CA VAL A 155 -3.31 -9.65 -7.45
C VAL A 155 -2.16 -10.49 -6.89
N PRO A 156 -0.90 -10.10 -7.16
CA PRO A 156 0.27 -10.79 -6.60
C PRO A 156 0.27 -10.79 -5.06
N ASP A 157 0.83 -11.83 -4.44
CA ASP A 157 1.06 -11.88 -3.00
C ASP A 157 2.57 -11.77 -2.71
N PRO A 158 3.01 -10.92 -1.77
CA PRO A 158 2.23 -9.96 -1.00
C PRO A 158 1.71 -8.79 -1.85
N PHE A 159 0.56 -8.22 -1.45
CA PHE A 159 -0.03 -7.05 -2.08
C PHE A 159 -0.20 -5.92 -1.06
N LEU A 160 0.50 -4.82 -1.26
CA LEU A 160 0.44 -3.63 -0.42
C LEU A 160 0.17 -2.40 -1.26
N VAL A 161 -0.91 -1.69 -0.96
CA VAL A 161 -1.21 -0.37 -1.51
C VAL A 161 -0.79 0.70 -0.50
N MET A 162 -0.04 1.67 -0.97
CA MET A 162 0.28 2.89 -0.24
C MET A 162 -0.37 4.05 -0.97
N ALA A 163 -1.44 4.58 -0.39
CA ALA A 163 -2.13 5.74 -0.91
C ALA A 163 -1.58 7.01 -0.26
N THR A 164 -1.36 8.06 -1.05
CA THR A 164 -1.04 9.39 -0.54
C THR A 164 -2.24 10.31 -0.68
N GLN A 165 -2.40 11.19 0.29
CA GLN A 165 -3.39 12.24 0.26
C GLN A 165 -2.71 13.57 0.61
N ASN A 166 -2.93 14.60 -0.22
CA ASN A 166 -2.48 15.94 0.09
C ASN A 166 -3.61 16.70 0.83
N PRO A 167 -3.45 16.99 2.12
CA PRO A 167 -4.50 17.64 2.90
C PRO A 167 -4.65 19.15 2.59
N ILE A 168 -3.69 19.75 1.90
CA ILE A 168 -3.64 21.21 1.65
C ILE A 168 -4.44 21.59 0.40
N GLU A 169 -4.55 20.68 -0.57
CA GLU A 169 -5.33 20.92 -1.78
C GLU A 169 -6.79 20.53 -1.55
N THR A 170 -7.66 21.54 -1.36
CA THR A 170 -9.11 21.35 -1.21
C THR A 170 -9.87 21.49 -2.54
N GLU A 171 -9.28 22.16 -3.54
CA GLU A 171 -9.90 22.29 -4.87
C GLU A 171 -9.71 21.01 -5.71
N GLY A 172 -10.83 20.49 -6.23
CA GLY A 172 -10.81 19.30 -7.09
C GLY A 172 -10.54 17.98 -6.36
N THR A 173 -10.75 17.94 -5.02
CA THR A 173 -10.60 16.71 -4.24
C THR A 173 -11.94 16.11 -3.86
N TYR A 174 -12.01 14.79 -3.85
CA TYR A 174 -13.17 14.01 -3.42
C TYR A 174 -12.89 13.37 -2.07
N PRO A 175 -13.85 13.39 -1.11
CA PRO A 175 -13.67 12.69 0.15
C PRO A 175 -13.52 11.18 -0.11
N LEU A 176 -12.63 10.55 0.65
CA LEU A 176 -12.51 9.09 0.61
C LEU A 176 -13.81 8.44 1.10
N PRO A 177 -14.27 7.34 0.46
CA PRO A 177 -15.44 6.61 0.90
C PRO A 177 -15.34 6.19 2.37
N GLU A 178 -16.47 6.21 3.08
CA GLU A 178 -16.53 6.00 4.53
C GLU A 178 -16.06 4.59 4.97
N ALA A 179 -16.06 3.61 4.07
CA ALA A 179 -15.54 2.27 4.30
C ALA A 179 -14.05 2.25 4.70
N ASP A 180 -13.27 3.22 4.25
CA ASP A 180 -11.84 3.35 4.56
C ASP A 180 -11.57 3.90 5.97
N ARG A 181 -12.56 4.52 6.61
CA ARG A 181 -12.41 5.06 7.97
C ARG A 181 -12.36 3.97 9.04
N LYS A 182 -12.81 2.75 8.74
CA LYS A 182 -12.83 1.63 9.68
C LYS A 182 -11.60 0.72 9.59
N SER A 183 -10.88 0.73 8.48
CA SER A 183 -9.63 -0.03 8.33
C SER A 183 -8.44 0.85 8.75
N THR A 184 -8.01 0.63 9.98
CA THR A 184 -6.70 0.99 10.55
C THR A 184 -6.20 2.41 10.26
N ARG A 185 -6.85 3.42 10.89
CA ARG A 185 -6.23 4.73 11.11
C ARG A 185 -5.04 4.56 12.05
N LEU A 186 -3.89 4.31 11.52
CA LEU A 186 -2.64 4.72 12.17
C LEU A 186 -2.50 6.23 11.94
N ASN A 187 -3.10 7.02 12.83
CA ASN A 187 -2.93 8.47 12.86
C ASN A 187 -1.44 8.76 12.95
N SER A 188 -0.84 9.26 11.87
CA SER A 188 0.43 9.94 11.92
C SER A 188 0.21 11.35 12.44
N SER A 189 -0.08 11.47 13.76
CA SER A 189 -0.03 12.75 14.45
C SER A 189 1.38 13.30 14.41
N HIS A 190 1.54 14.46 13.77
CA HIS A 190 2.55 15.48 13.96
C HIS A 190 3.98 15.02 14.25
N VAL A 191 4.82 14.94 13.21
CA VAL A 191 6.21 15.30 13.35
C VAL A 191 6.27 16.84 13.25
N SER A 192 6.17 17.53 14.38
CA SER A 192 6.54 18.92 14.48
C SER A 192 8.06 18.99 14.33
N GLU A 193 8.53 19.55 13.21
CA GLU A 193 9.91 19.99 13.09
C GLU A 193 10.18 21.04 14.20
N SER A 194 10.96 20.67 15.18
CA SER A 194 11.49 21.62 16.15
C SER A 194 12.51 22.50 15.40
N ARG A 195 12.13 23.74 15.14
CA ARG A 195 13.05 24.79 14.74
C ARG A 195 14.09 24.97 15.83
N MET A 196 15.35 24.72 15.53
CA MET A 196 16.44 25.19 16.35
C MET A 196 16.46 26.73 16.35
N PRO A 197 16.59 27.40 17.50
CA PRO A 197 16.81 28.83 17.52
C PRO A 197 18.22 29.11 17.01
N SER A 198 18.33 30.02 16.02
CA SER A 198 19.60 30.58 15.60
C SER A 198 20.11 31.45 16.74
N SER A 199 21.24 31.06 17.33
CA SER A 199 21.99 31.91 18.25
C SER A 199 22.71 32.99 17.46
N ALA A 200 22.51 34.23 17.91
CA ALA A 200 23.23 35.42 17.51
C ALA A 200 24.73 35.32 17.84
#